data_29137f714ed4814f290fab3a0e16e026
#
_entry.id   29137f714ed4814f290fab3a0e16e026
#
_cell.length_a   1.000
_cell.length_b   1.000
_cell.length_c   1.000
_cell.angle_alpha   90.00
_cell.angle_beta   90.00
_cell.angle_gamma   90.00
#
_symmetry.space_group_name_H-M   'P 1'
#
loop_
_entity.id
_entity.type
_entity.pdbx_description
1 polymer ?
#
loop_
_entity_poly.entity_id
_entity_poly.type
_entity_poly.pdbx_seq_one_letter_code
_entity_poly.pdbx_strand_id
1 'polypeptide(L)'
;MTTFADLDSTHLDAVVEINNAGYPAVPNTTRAELEQLAKVCSLAWVVLDDAGEVAGFVMAVNPGADYDSENYRYFESHYRNHLYIDRVVLGDSLRGQGVGTTLYAQVFEHAAQAGRDFVTCEVNLEPPNPGSLRFHHRQGFEDVSTQATKGGSVVVQLLAAPLGAVS
;
A
#
# COMPACT_ATOMS: atom_id res chain seq x y z
N MET A 1 5.61 -14.55 16.49
CA MET A 1 6.30 -13.45 15.76
C MET A 1 5.77 -13.39 14.33
N THR A 2 5.37 -12.21 13.88
CA THR A 2 4.93 -12.04 12.49
C THR A 2 6.10 -12.13 11.54
N THR A 3 5.86 -12.67 10.35
CA THR A 3 6.85 -12.74 9.27
C THR A 3 6.24 -12.19 7.99
N PHE A 4 7.09 -11.74 7.08
CA PHE A 4 6.67 -11.28 5.76
C PHE A 4 7.17 -12.28 4.72
N ALA A 5 6.32 -12.58 3.73
CA ALA A 5 6.65 -13.51 2.67
C ALA A 5 6.10 -12.99 1.34
N ASP A 6 6.68 -13.44 0.24
CA ASP A 6 6.14 -13.08 -1.08
C ASP A 6 4.72 -13.61 -1.24
N LEU A 7 3.84 -12.77 -1.77
CA LEU A 7 2.48 -13.15 -2.08
C LEU A 7 2.47 -14.08 -3.31
N ASP A 8 1.87 -15.24 -3.17
CA ASP A 8 1.72 -16.19 -4.28
C ASP A 8 0.26 -16.66 -4.40
N SER A 9 0.00 -17.54 -5.34
CA SER A 9 -1.36 -18.00 -5.64
C SER A 9 -2.05 -18.69 -4.46
N THR A 10 -1.29 -19.27 -3.52
CA THR A 10 -1.87 -19.94 -2.35
C THR A 10 -2.42 -18.95 -1.32
N HIS A 11 -2.02 -17.69 -1.40
CA HIS A 11 -2.43 -16.64 -0.47
C HIS A 11 -3.67 -15.87 -0.94
N LEU A 12 -4.04 -15.98 -2.22
CA LEU A 12 -5.02 -15.07 -2.84
C LEU A 12 -6.37 -15.04 -2.16
N ASP A 13 -6.94 -16.18 -1.81
CA ASP A 13 -8.26 -16.22 -1.18
C ASP A 13 -8.26 -15.51 0.18
N ALA A 14 -7.22 -15.74 0.99
CA ALA A 14 -7.07 -15.07 2.28
C ALA A 14 -6.87 -13.56 2.12
N VAL A 15 -6.10 -13.15 1.12
CA VAL A 15 -5.85 -11.73 0.83
C VAL A 15 -7.13 -11.04 0.39
N VAL A 16 -7.95 -11.68 -0.45
CA VAL A 16 -9.25 -11.13 -0.85
C VAL A 16 -10.14 -10.91 0.38
N GLU A 17 -10.20 -11.88 1.28
CA GLU A 17 -11.00 -11.77 2.50
C GLU A 17 -10.55 -10.59 3.38
N ILE A 18 -9.24 -10.48 3.61
CA ILE A 18 -8.66 -9.40 4.41
C ILE A 18 -8.88 -8.04 3.73
N ASN A 19 -8.68 -7.96 2.42
CA ASN A 19 -8.92 -6.74 1.66
C ASN A 19 -10.34 -6.26 1.82
N ASN A 20 -11.30 -7.15 1.66
CA ASN A 20 -12.73 -6.77 1.67
C ASN A 20 -13.21 -6.45 3.08
N ALA A 21 -12.58 -6.99 4.11
CA ALA A 21 -12.81 -6.57 5.49
C ALA A 21 -12.29 -5.14 5.75
N GLY A 22 -11.37 -4.64 4.93
CA GLY A 22 -10.83 -3.27 5.04
C GLY A 22 -11.66 -2.21 4.32
N TYR A 23 -12.73 -2.59 3.62
CA TYR A 23 -13.60 -1.62 2.97
C TYR A 23 -14.24 -0.68 4.02
N PRO A 24 -14.36 0.63 3.78
CA PRO A 24 -14.08 1.38 2.56
C PRO A 24 -12.66 1.98 2.44
N ALA A 25 -11.78 1.73 3.41
CA ALA A 25 -10.41 2.26 3.36
C ALA A 25 -9.65 1.78 2.14
N VAL A 26 -9.94 0.56 1.69
CA VAL A 26 -9.51 0.02 0.40
C VAL A 26 -10.75 -0.44 -0.37
N PRO A 27 -10.75 -0.40 -1.70
CA PRO A 27 -11.88 -0.90 -2.48
C PRO A 27 -11.98 -2.42 -2.38
N ASN A 28 -13.20 -2.94 -2.48
CA ASN A 28 -13.42 -4.38 -2.58
C ASN A 28 -12.73 -4.92 -3.83
N THR A 29 -12.34 -6.19 -3.78
CA THR A 29 -11.68 -6.85 -4.90
C THR A 29 -12.22 -8.28 -5.06
N THR A 30 -12.00 -8.83 -6.25
CA THR A 30 -12.20 -10.26 -6.52
C THR A 30 -10.84 -10.92 -6.65
N ARG A 31 -10.81 -12.25 -6.60
CA ARG A 31 -9.57 -13.02 -6.82
C ARG A 31 -8.97 -12.70 -8.19
N ALA A 32 -9.78 -12.64 -9.23
CA ALA A 32 -9.31 -12.34 -10.60
C ALA A 32 -8.69 -10.95 -10.69
N GLU A 33 -9.32 -9.94 -10.08
CA GLU A 33 -8.79 -8.59 -10.04
C GLU A 33 -7.47 -8.52 -9.28
N LEU A 34 -7.37 -9.25 -8.16
CA LEU A 34 -6.16 -9.29 -7.35
C LEU A 34 -5.02 -9.97 -8.11
N GLU A 35 -5.30 -11.04 -8.86
CA GLU A 35 -4.32 -11.68 -9.72
C GLU A 35 -3.78 -10.72 -10.78
N GLN A 36 -4.64 -9.91 -11.39
CA GLN A 36 -4.22 -8.92 -12.39
C GLN A 36 -3.36 -7.83 -11.74
N LEU A 37 -3.73 -7.36 -10.56
CA LEU A 37 -2.94 -6.37 -9.83
C LEU A 37 -1.56 -6.94 -9.49
N ALA A 38 -1.50 -8.18 -9.03
CA ALA A 38 -0.23 -8.82 -8.68
C ALA A 38 0.74 -8.88 -9.86
N LYS A 39 0.24 -8.97 -11.08
CA LYS A 39 1.09 -9.01 -12.29
C LYS A 39 1.81 -7.69 -12.55
N VAL A 40 1.24 -6.56 -12.15
CA VAL A 40 1.87 -5.25 -12.35
C VAL A 40 2.65 -4.79 -11.12
N CYS A 41 2.52 -5.47 -10.00
CA CYS A 41 3.25 -5.13 -8.78
C CYS A 41 4.72 -5.54 -8.86
N SER A 42 5.59 -4.67 -8.38
CA SER A 42 7.01 -4.97 -8.20
C SER A 42 7.29 -5.49 -6.79
N LEU A 43 6.38 -5.25 -5.86
CA LEU A 43 6.44 -5.72 -4.49
C LEU A 43 5.04 -6.19 -4.10
N ALA A 44 4.93 -7.40 -3.61
CA ALA A 44 3.69 -7.94 -3.08
C ALA A 44 4.05 -8.91 -1.95
N TRP A 45 3.73 -8.54 -0.73
CA TRP A 45 4.05 -9.33 0.46
C TRP A 45 2.79 -9.63 1.25
N VAL A 46 2.75 -10.81 1.86
CA VAL A 46 1.78 -11.15 2.90
C VAL A 46 2.44 -11.05 4.26
N VAL A 47 1.65 -10.70 5.26
CA VAL A 47 2.04 -10.74 6.67
C VAL A 47 1.45 -12.01 7.26
N LEU A 48 2.31 -12.88 7.76
CA LEU A 48 1.91 -14.15 8.38
C LEU A 48 1.97 -14.00 9.90
N ASP A 49 0.94 -14.48 10.58
CA ASP A 49 0.90 -14.48 12.03
C ASP A 49 1.70 -15.66 12.62
N ASP A 50 1.67 -15.83 13.94
CA ASP A 50 2.41 -16.90 14.63
C ASP A 50 1.97 -18.30 14.21
N ALA A 51 0.75 -18.45 13.72
CA ALA A 51 0.22 -19.72 13.22
C ALA A 51 0.53 -19.95 11.73
N GLY A 52 1.20 -19.01 11.07
CA GLY A 52 1.48 -19.07 9.63
C GLY A 52 0.31 -18.68 8.76
N GLU A 53 -0.74 -18.10 9.33
CA GLU A 53 -1.91 -17.65 8.59
C GLU A 53 -1.72 -16.21 8.06
N VAL A 54 -2.31 -15.93 6.90
CA VAL A 54 -2.26 -14.57 6.34
C VAL A 54 -3.09 -13.63 7.21
N ALA A 55 -2.45 -12.60 7.75
CA ALA A 55 -3.08 -11.60 8.62
C ALA A 55 -3.04 -10.19 8.03
N GLY A 56 -2.33 -9.99 6.93
CA GLY A 56 -2.24 -8.70 6.25
C GLY A 56 -1.47 -8.83 4.96
N PHE A 57 -1.38 -7.72 4.22
CA PHE A 57 -0.62 -7.71 2.96
C PHE A 57 -0.32 -6.28 2.53
N VAL A 58 0.65 -6.14 1.62
CA VAL A 58 0.99 -4.90 0.93
C VAL A 58 1.28 -5.19 -0.53
N MET A 59 0.83 -4.30 -1.41
CA MET A 59 1.08 -4.39 -2.85
C MET A 59 1.52 -3.03 -3.37
N ALA A 60 2.63 -3.00 -4.09
CA ALA A 60 3.22 -1.77 -4.59
C ALA A 60 3.70 -1.92 -6.03
N VAL A 61 3.73 -0.81 -6.76
CA VAL A 61 3.97 -0.76 -8.20
C VAL A 61 5.13 0.19 -8.49
N ASN A 62 6.09 -0.26 -9.30
CA ASN A 62 7.21 0.56 -9.79
C ASN A 62 6.75 1.59 -10.83
N PRO A 63 7.55 2.63 -11.08
CA PRO A 63 7.27 3.54 -12.20
C PRO A 63 7.26 2.80 -13.53
N GLY A 64 6.49 3.34 -14.46
CA GLY A 64 6.45 2.82 -15.84
C GLY A 64 5.62 1.55 -16.03
N ALA A 65 4.81 1.18 -15.06
CA ALA A 65 3.93 0.01 -15.19
C ALA A 65 2.69 0.35 -16.04
N ASP A 66 2.18 -0.65 -16.72
CA ASP A 66 0.90 -0.54 -17.44
C ASP A 66 -0.23 -0.79 -16.42
N TYR A 67 -0.54 0.26 -15.68
CA TYR A 67 -1.51 0.19 -14.58
C TYR A 67 -2.44 1.40 -14.62
N ASP A 68 -3.73 1.14 -14.82
CA ASP A 68 -4.75 2.17 -14.99
C ASP A 68 -5.40 2.51 -13.63
N SER A 69 -4.73 3.33 -12.86
CA SER A 69 -5.22 3.87 -11.59
C SER A 69 -5.09 5.38 -11.61
N GLU A 70 -6.14 6.11 -11.24
CA GLU A 70 -6.12 7.57 -11.18
C GLU A 70 -5.01 8.07 -10.26
N ASN A 71 -4.85 7.45 -9.08
CA ASN A 71 -3.83 7.85 -8.11
C ASN A 71 -2.43 7.51 -8.61
N TYR A 72 -2.25 6.33 -9.19
CA TYR A 72 -0.96 5.95 -9.77
C TYR A 72 -0.56 6.93 -10.89
N ARG A 73 -1.48 7.27 -11.78
CA ARG A 73 -1.20 8.21 -12.87
C ARG A 73 -0.82 9.59 -12.36
N TYR A 74 -1.41 10.05 -11.25
CA TYR A 74 -1.00 11.30 -10.63
C TYR A 74 0.49 11.27 -10.27
N PHE A 75 0.92 10.22 -9.59
CA PHE A 75 2.31 10.10 -9.16
C PHE A 75 3.26 9.90 -10.34
N GLU A 76 2.84 9.15 -11.36
CA GLU A 76 3.65 8.99 -12.58
C GLU A 76 3.90 10.34 -13.27
N SER A 77 2.95 11.27 -13.20
CA SER A 77 3.07 12.59 -13.81
C SER A 77 3.90 13.57 -12.98
N HIS A 78 4.04 13.35 -11.67
CA HIS A 78 4.64 14.31 -10.74
C HIS A 78 5.93 13.81 -10.08
N TYR A 79 6.14 12.50 -10.02
CA TYR A 79 7.30 11.88 -9.34
C TYR A 79 7.95 10.87 -10.26
N ARG A 80 9.22 11.08 -10.59
CA ARG A 80 9.89 10.22 -11.58
C ARG A 80 10.26 8.86 -11.07
N ASN A 81 10.69 8.75 -9.85
CA ASN A 81 11.33 7.55 -9.36
C ASN A 81 10.73 7.16 -8.02
N HIS A 82 9.48 6.71 -8.08
CA HIS A 82 8.70 6.40 -6.90
C HIS A 82 8.29 4.93 -6.84
N LEU A 83 8.12 4.42 -5.63
CA LEU A 83 7.40 3.17 -5.41
C LEU A 83 6.00 3.53 -4.91
N TYR A 84 4.97 3.17 -5.66
CA TYR A 84 3.59 3.48 -5.31
C TYR A 84 2.97 2.32 -4.54
N ILE A 85 2.58 2.54 -3.29
CA ILE A 85 1.81 1.57 -2.52
C ILE A 85 0.35 1.66 -2.96
N ASP A 86 -0.12 0.65 -3.69
CA ASP A 86 -1.49 0.61 -4.18
C ASP A 86 -2.46 0.30 -3.05
N ARG A 87 -2.13 -0.69 -2.22
CA ARG A 87 -2.92 -1.03 -1.06
C ARG A 87 -2.10 -1.73 0.01
N VAL A 88 -2.49 -1.49 1.25
CA VAL A 88 -1.97 -2.17 2.42
C VAL A 88 -3.12 -2.37 3.39
N VAL A 89 -3.27 -3.60 3.87
CA VAL A 89 -4.30 -3.92 4.86
C VAL A 89 -3.66 -4.80 5.93
N LEU A 90 -3.83 -4.39 7.19
CA LEU A 90 -3.42 -5.20 8.34
C LEU A 90 -4.68 -5.59 9.11
N GLY A 91 -4.87 -6.89 9.30
CA GLY A 91 -6.04 -7.42 10.00
C GLY A 91 -6.06 -7.04 11.47
N ASP A 92 -7.23 -7.13 12.08
CA ASP A 92 -7.43 -6.75 13.48
C ASP A 92 -6.57 -7.55 14.45
N SER A 93 -6.22 -8.80 14.11
CA SER A 93 -5.36 -9.65 14.94
C SER A 93 -3.94 -9.10 15.13
N LEU A 94 -3.52 -8.19 14.24
CA LEU A 94 -2.19 -7.56 14.30
C LEU A 94 -2.18 -6.24 15.08
N ARG A 95 -3.33 -5.80 15.57
CA ARG A 95 -3.48 -4.49 16.20
C ARG A 95 -2.66 -4.41 17.49
N GLY A 96 -1.97 -3.27 17.68
CA GLY A 96 -1.18 -3.03 18.89
C GLY A 96 0.18 -3.72 18.94
N GLN A 97 0.61 -4.38 17.86
CA GLN A 97 1.88 -5.12 17.82
C GLN A 97 2.99 -4.39 17.06
N GLY A 98 2.73 -3.18 16.57
CA GLY A 98 3.74 -2.41 15.81
C GLY A 98 4.05 -2.97 14.43
N VAL A 99 3.22 -3.86 13.91
CA VAL A 99 3.46 -4.52 12.62
C VAL A 99 3.47 -3.53 11.46
N GLY A 100 2.58 -2.54 11.48
CA GLY A 100 2.54 -1.50 10.44
C GLY A 100 3.85 -0.73 10.34
N THR A 101 4.41 -0.33 11.47
CA THR A 101 5.69 0.38 11.50
C THR A 101 6.82 -0.50 10.95
N THR A 102 6.85 -1.77 11.36
CA THR A 102 7.86 -2.72 10.86
C THR A 102 7.71 -2.97 9.37
N LEU A 103 6.48 -3.15 8.89
CA LEU A 103 6.20 -3.37 7.47
C LEU A 103 6.65 -2.19 6.63
N TYR A 104 6.29 -0.97 7.03
CA TYR A 104 6.68 0.24 6.29
C TYR A 104 8.19 0.45 6.30
N ALA A 105 8.87 0.16 7.41
CA ALA A 105 10.34 0.22 7.46
C ALA A 105 10.96 -0.71 6.41
N GLN A 106 10.41 -1.91 6.24
CA GLN A 106 10.91 -2.85 5.23
C GLN A 106 10.54 -2.43 3.81
N VAL A 107 9.38 -1.84 3.61
CA VAL A 107 9.01 -1.27 2.30
C VAL A 107 9.97 -0.14 1.92
N PHE A 108 10.28 0.76 2.85
CA PHE A 108 11.24 1.85 2.62
C PHE A 108 12.63 1.31 2.31
N GLU A 109 13.09 0.30 3.03
CA GLU A 109 14.39 -0.33 2.77
C GLU A 109 14.42 -0.96 1.37
N HIS A 110 13.37 -1.69 1.00
CA HIS A 110 13.25 -2.28 -0.34
C HIS A 110 13.31 -1.20 -1.42
N ALA A 111 12.56 -0.11 -1.25
CA ALA A 111 12.53 0.99 -2.20
C ALA A 111 13.90 1.67 -2.32
N ALA A 112 14.59 1.89 -1.20
CA ALA A 112 15.92 2.48 -1.19
C ALA A 112 16.92 1.59 -1.89
N GLN A 113 16.89 0.28 -1.65
CA GLN A 113 17.78 -0.68 -2.31
C GLN A 113 17.52 -0.77 -3.81
N ALA A 114 16.29 -0.55 -4.24
CA ALA A 114 15.92 -0.49 -5.65
C ALA A 114 16.25 0.85 -6.30
N GLY A 115 16.81 1.81 -5.55
CA GLY A 115 17.20 3.11 -6.06
C GLY A 115 16.03 4.09 -6.20
N ARG A 116 14.91 3.91 -5.50
CA ARG A 116 13.78 4.82 -5.54
C ARG A 116 14.05 6.08 -4.73
N ASP A 117 13.46 7.20 -5.15
CA ASP A 117 13.60 8.49 -4.46
C ASP A 117 12.44 8.75 -3.50
N PHE A 118 11.28 8.15 -3.77
CA PHE A 118 10.06 8.36 -2.99
C PHE A 118 9.29 7.05 -2.84
N VAL A 119 8.54 6.97 -1.74
CA VAL A 119 7.42 6.05 -1.61
C VAL A 119 6.15 6.89 -1.62
N THR A 120 5.17 6.52 -2.42
CA THR A 120 3.93 7.28 -2.60
C THR A 120 2.73 6.42 -2.27
N CYS A 121 1.66 7.04 -1.84
CA CYS A 121 0.39 6.38 -1.56
C CYS A 121 -0.73 7.41 -1.43
N GLU A 122 -1.94 6.95 -1.15
CA GLU A 122 -3.07 7.82 -0.79
C GLU A 122 -3.82 7.27 0.42
N VAL A 123 -4.51 8.18 1.12
CA VAL A 123 -5.41 7.85 2.23
C VAL A 123 -6.73 8.57 2.00
N ASN A 124 -7.84 7.88 2.20
CA ASN A 124 -9.17 8.44 2.01
C ASN A 124 -9.44 9.61 2.98
N LEU A 125 -9.91 10.71 2.42
CA LEU A 125 -10.48 11.84 3.17
C LEU A 125 -12.00 11.74 3.18
N GLU A 126 -12.60 11.21 2.12
CA GLU A 126 -14.02 10.94 2.00
C GLU A 126 -14.22 9.57 1.33
N PRO A 127 -14.71 8.57 2.05
CA PRO A 127 -15.00 8.57 3.50
C PRO A 127 -13.71 8.71 4.33
N PRO A 128 -13.78 9.33 5.53
CA PRO A 128 -12.57 9.68 6.27
C PRO A 128 -11.85 8.48 6.88
N ASN A 129 -10.53 8.54 6.87
CA ASN A 129 -9.67 7.55 7.53
C ASN A 129 -8.56 8.28 8.31
N PRO A 130 -8.91 9.02 9.37
CA PRO A 130 -7.94 9.87 10.07
C PRO A 130 -6.84 9.09 10.79
N GLY A 131 -7.12 7.88 11.25
CA GLY A 131 -6.13 7.02 11.89
C GLY A 131 -5.01 6.63 10.93
N SER A 132 -5.37 6.26 9.72
CA SER A 132 -4.40 5.91 8.68
C SER A 132 -3.58 7.14 8.27
N LEU A 133 -4.23 8.31 8.14
CA LEU A 133 -3.53 9.54 7.78
C LEU A 133 -2.48 9.89 8.84
N ARG A 134 -2.83 9.84 10.13
CA ARG A 134 -1.88 10.08 11.23
C ARG A 134 -0.73 9.07 11.21
N PHE A 135 -1.04 7.79 10.97
CA PHE A 135 -0.02 6.75 10.88
C PHE A 135 0.99 7.06 9.78
N HIS A 136 0.51 7.42 8.59
CA HIS A 136 1.39 7.73 7.47
C HIS A 136 2.25 8.96 7.74
N HIS A 137 1.69 10.00 8.36
CA HIS A 137 2.49 11.17 8.75
C HIS A 137 3.61 10.78 9.71
N ARG A 138 3.34 9.88 10.67
CA ARG A 138 4.39 9.40 11.60
C ARG A 138 5.47 8.60 10.88
N GLN A 139 5.15 7.95 9.75
CA GLN A 139 6.14 7.22 8.97
C GLN A 139 6.99 8.12 8.07
N GLY A 140 6.70 9.41 8.01
CA GLY A 140 7.46 10.37 7.22
C GLY A 140 6.80 10.78 5.90
N PHE A 141 5.56 10.38 5.68
CA PHE A 141 4.81 10.86 4.51
C PHE A 141 4.38 12.30 4.68
N GLU A 142 4.48 13.06 3.60
CA GLU A 142 4.06 14.45 3.55
C GLU A 142 2.85 14.58 2.62
N ASP A 143 1.93 15.49 2.94
CA ASP A 143 0.78 15.80 2.09
C ASP A 143 1.27 16.52 0.84
N VAL A 144 0.87 16.03 -0.34
CA VAL A 144 1.27 16.67 -1.60
C VAL A 144 0.10 17.27 -2.36
N SER A 145 -1.06 16.64 -2.34
CA SER A 145 -2.27 17.17 -2.97
C SER A 145 -3.48 16.34 -2.57
N THR A 146 -4.65 16.79 -2.97
CA THR A 146 -5.89 16.01 -2.84
C THR A 146 -6.42 15.68 -4.23
N GLN A 147 -7.16 14.58 -4.36
CA GLN A 147 -7.73 14.18 -5.63
C GLN A 147 -9.10 13.53 -5.40
N ALA A 148 -10.07 13.93 -6.22
CA ALA A 148 -11.35 13.24 -6.29
C ALA A 148 -11.22 12.11 -7.32
N THR A 149 -11.65 10.91 -6.95
CA THR A 149 -11.60 9.73 -7.81
C THR A 149 -12.99 9.09 -7.89
N LYS A 150 -13.14 8.12 -8.79
CA LYS A 150 -14.40 7.37 -8.96
C LYS A 150 -15.60 8.31 -9.18
N GLY A 151 -15.42 9.28 -10.06
CA GLY A 151 -16.49 10.25 -10.38
C GLY A 151 -16.80 11.22 -9.25
N GLY A 152 -15.89 11.39 -8.29
CA GLY A 152 -16.05 12.28 -7.15
C GLY A 152 -16.59 11.60 -5.89
N SER A 153 -16.87 10.30 -5.93
CA SER A 153 -17.40 9.57 -4.78
C SER A 153 -16.36 9.30 -3.70
N VAL A 154 -15.08 9.35 -4.05
CA VAL A 154 -13.97 9.19 -3.12
C VAL A 154 -13.02 10.38 -3.28
N VAL A 155 -12.62 10.97 -2.16
CA VAL A 155 -11.59 12.01 -2.14
C VAL A 155 -10.41 11.49 -1.32
N VAL A 156 -9.21 11.59 -1.87
CA VAL A 156 -8.00 11.08 -1.22
C VAL A 156 -7.01 12.21 -0.95
N GLN A 157 -6.25 12.04 0.14
CA GLN A 157 -5.01 12.78 0.37
C GLN A 157 -3.89 12.01 -0.30
N LEU A 158 -3.21 12.65 -1.24
CA LEU A 158 -2.04 12.07 -1.89
C LEU A 158 -0.81 12.38 -1.02
N LEU A 159 0.02 11.36 -0.82
CA LEU A 159 1.14 11.39 0.12
C LEU A 159 2.43 10.92 -0.53
N ALA A 160 3.54 11.55 -0.18
CA ALA A 160 4.86 11.12 -0.63
C ALA A 160 5.85 11.18 0.54
N ALA A 161 6.64 10.13 0.70
CA ALA A 161 7.73 10.07 1.66
C ALA A 161 9.06 10.08 0.88
N PRO A 162 9.88 11.14 1.03
CA PRO A 162 11.20 11.14 0.40
C PRO A 162 12.07 10.10 1.07
N LEU A 163 12.78 9.33 0.25
CA LEU A 163 13.82 8.43 0.74
C LEU A 163 15.08 9.27 0.86
N GLY A 164 15.60 9.39 2.06
CA GLY A 164 16.77 10.22 2.30
C GLY A 164 17.94 9.82 1.40
N ALA A 165 18.71 10.80 0.96
CA ALA A 165 19.94 10.51 0.24
C ALA A 165 20.82 9.65 1.14
N VAL A 166 21.19 8.48 0.66
CA VAL A 166 22.15 7.65 1.37
C VAL A 166 23.49 8.33 1.23
N SER A 167 23.92 8.93 2.32
CA SER A 167 25.25 9.55 2.36
C SER A 167 26.30 8.50 2.67
#